data_f42209e507f56955c37be77b10a6ed57
#
_entry.id   f42209e507f56955c37be77b10a6ed57
#
_cell.length_a   1.000
_cell.length_b   1.000
_cell.length_c   1.000
_cell.angle_alpha   90.00
_cell.angle_beta   90.00
_cell.angle_gamma   90.00
#
_symmetry.space_group_name_H-M   'P 1'
#
loop_
_entity.id
_entity.type
_entity.pdbx_description
1 polymer ?
#
loop_
_entity_poly.entity_id
_entity_poly.type
_entity_poly.pdbx_seq_one_letter_code
_entity_poly.pdbx_strand_id
1 'polypeptide(L)'
;MIIKFLAAIASYAILDFFWLGFIMKSFYIKTLGPLANLTADKSSFLINKPAGAITYIIMALGLIIFPVARAQSLLQAALYGALYGLVIYGVYDFTNMTTLRGWTWQLSMTDLFWGIIASTITTCIIWSMR
;
A
#
# COMPACT_ATOMS: atom_id res chain seq x y z
N MET A 1 -8.46 -6.46 -19.60
CA MET A 1 -7.76 -6.98 -18.41
C MET A 1 -6.42 -6.28 -18.18
N ILE A 2 -5.55 -6.19 -19.18
CA ILE A 2 -4.20 -5.59 -19.03
C ILE A 2 -4.23 -4.11 -18.63
N ILE A 3 -5.14 -3.32 -19.20
CA ILE A 3 -5.31 -1.89 -18.89
C ILE A 3 -5.68 -1.69 -17.42
N LYS A 4 -6.59 -2.49 -16.88
CA LYS A 4 -6.96 -2.45 -15.46
C LYS A 4 -5.81 -2.81 -14.54
N PHE A 5 -5.00 -3.77 -14.95
CA PHE A 5 -3.81 -4.19 -14.20
C PHE A 5 -2.77 -3.05 -14.14
N LEU A 6 -2.46 -2.44 -15.28
CA LEU A 6 -1.55 -1.30 -15.33
C LEU A 6 -2.09 -0.09 -14.57
N ALA A 7 -3.40 0.17 -14.67
CA ALA A 7 -4.05 1.23 -13.91
C ALA A 7 -4.02 0.99 -12.40
N ALA A 8 -4.14 -0.26 -11.93
CA ALA A 8 -4.02 -0.60 -10.52
C ALA A 8 -2.60 -0.35 -10.00
N ILE A 9 -1.58 -0.76 -10.75
CA ILE A 9 -0.17 -0.45 -10.44
C ILE A 9 0.04 1.07 -10.35
N ALA A 10 -0.40 1.80 -11.35
CA ALA A 10 -0.26 3.25 -11.40
C ALA A 10 -0.99 3.94 -10.23
N SER A 11 -2.21 3.49 -9.91
CA SER A 11 -2.99 4.02 -8.79
C SER A 11 -2.25 3.86 -7.46
N TYR A 12 -1.77 2.66 -7.13
CA TYR A 12 -0.99 2.44 -5.92
C TYR A 12 0.29 3.28 -5.90
N ALA A 13 1.05 3.28 -7.00
CA ALA A 13 2.30 4.03 -7.07
C ALA A 13 2.10 5.54 -6.89
N ILE A 14 1.06 6.11 -7.48
CA ILE A 14 0.71 7.54 -7.32
C ILE A 14 0.29 7.84 -5.89
N LEU A 15 -0.59 7.03 -5.30
CA LEU A 15 -1.06 7.21 -3.93
C LEU A 15 0.10 7.13 -2.94
N ASP A 16 0.97 6.12 -3.06
CA ASP A 16 2.14 5.97 -2.20
C ASP A 16 3.18 7.07 -2.40
N PHE A 17 3.35 7.56 -3.63
CA PHE A 17 4.23 8.69 -3.91
C PHE A 17 3.83 9.93 -3.10
N PHE A 18 2.54 10.23 -3.03
CA PHE A 18 2.05 11.35 -2.22
C PHE A 18 2.14 11.06 -0.72
N TRP A 19 1.74 9.88 -0.28
CA TRP A 19 1.75 9.53 1.14
C TRP A 19 3.15 9.39 1.72
N LEU A 20 3.97 8.52 1.13
CA LEU A 20 5.32 8.25 1.62
C LEU A 20 6.34 9.30 1.17
N GLY A 21 6.14 9.93 0.02
CA GLY A 21 7.06 10.90 -0.55
C GLY A 21 6.87 12.32 -0.05
N PHE A 22 5.66 12.68 0.40
CA PHE A 22 5.33 14.04 0.83
C PHE A 22 4.63 14.09 2.18
N ILE A 23 3.41 13.55 2.29
CA ILE A 23 2.53 13.78 3.44
C ILE A 23 3.11 13.20 4.72
N MET A 24 3.55 11.97 4.70
CA MET A 24 4.01 11.22 5.86
C MET A 24 5.50 10.84 5.81
N LYS A 25 6.25 11.37 4.86
CA LYS A 25 7.68 11.05 4.69
C LYS A 25 8.47 11.18 6.00
N SER A 26 8.37 12.32 6.67
CA SER A 26 9.10 12.58 7.92
C SER A 26 8.69 11.62 9.03
N PHE A 27 7.41 11.28 9.12
CA PHE A 27 6.90 10.31 10.09
C PHE A 27 7.53 8.93 9.88
N TYR A 28 7.51 8.42 8.64
CA TYR A 28 8.07 7.09 8.34
C TYR A 28 9.59 7.05 8.53
N ILE A 29 10.32 8.08 8.08
CA ILE A 29 11.78 8.17 8.29
C ILE A 29 12.11 8.13 9.79
N LYS A 30 11.41 8.92 10.59
CA LYS A 30 11.63 8.98 12.03
C LYS A 30 11.26 7.68 12.74
N THR A 31 10.12 7.09 12.38
CA THR A 31 9.58 5.92 13.09
C THR A 31 10.32 4.64 12.71
N LEU A 32 10.71 4.48 11.44
CA LEU A 32 11.53 3.35 10.99
C LEU A 32 12.96 3.45 11.53
N GLY A 33 13.47 4.67 11.71
CA GLY A 33 14.82 4.88 12.24
C GLY A 33 15.89 4.09 11.49
N PRO A 34 16.67 3.24 12.19
CA PRO A 34 17.75 2.47 11.57
C PRO A 34 17.28 1.39 10.58
N LEU A 35 15.98 1.05 10.56
CA LEU A 35 15.42 0.10 9.60
C LEU A 35 15.20 0.74 8.23
N ALA A 36 15.14 2.08 8.15
CA ALA A 36 14.89 2.78 6.90
C ALA A 36 16.13 2.77 5.99
N ASN A 37 15.93 2.39 4.73
CA ASN A 37 16.94 2.55 3.69
C ASN A 37 16.85 3.98 3.13
N LEU A 38 17.82 4.81 3.49
CA LEU A 38 17.80 6.24 3.21
C LEU A 38 18.96 6.68 2.32
N THR A 39 18.76 7.82 1.64
CA THR A 39 19.85 8.55 0.97
C THR A 39 20.93 8.97 1.97
N ALA A 40 22.14 9.30 1.46
CA ALA A 40 23.29 9.66 2.30
C ALA A 40 22.99 10.85 3.24
N ASP A 41 22.18 11.81 2.82
CA ASP A 41 21.74 12.95 3.61
C ASP A 41 20.54 12.65 4.52
N LYS A 42 20.03 11.41 4.50
CA LYS A 42 18.87 10.95 5.26
C LYS A 42 17.55 11.71 5.01
N SER A 43 17.48 12.43 3.92
CA SER A 43 16.30 13.26 3.60
C SER A 43 15.20 12.51 2.86
N SER A 44 15.51 11.37 2.24
CA SER A 44 14.58 10.61 1.41
C SER A 44 14.88 9.11 1.45
N PHE A 45 13.89 8.30 1.06
CA PHE A 45 14.07 6.86 0.92
C PHE A 45 14.93 6.53 -0.30
N LEU A 46 15.88 5.63 -0.11
CA LEU A 46 16.62 4.97 -1.19
C LEU A 46 15.86 3.72 -1.61
N ILE A 47 15.09 3.85 -2.70
CA ILE A 47 14.13 2.82 -3.11
C ILE A 47 14.83 1.66 -3.82
N ASN A 48 14.61 0.45 -3.35
CA ASN A 48 14.89 -0.77 -4.10
C ASN A 48 13.82 -0.94 -5.18
N LYS A 49 14.10 -0.43 -6.38
CA LYS A 49 13.14 -0.39 -7.49
C LYS A 49 12.59 -1.77 -7.89
N PRO A 50 13.41 -2.83 -8.04
CA PRO A 50 12.88 -4.17 -8.33
C PRO A 50 11.91 -4.68 -7.27
N ALA A 51 12.23 -4.52 -5.98
CA ALA A 51 11.34 -4.95 -4.90
C ALA A 51 10.03 -4.15 -4.90
N GLY A 52 10.10 -2.84 -5.11
CA GLY A 52 8.91 -1.99 -5.23
C GLY A 52 8.02 -2.38 -6.41
N ALA A 53 8.62 -2.68 -7.56
CA ALA A 53 7.88 -3.16 -8.73
C ALA A 53 7.15 -4.48 -8.45
N ILE A 54 7.82 -5.44 -7.83
CA ILE A 54 7.23 -6.73 -7.44
C ILE A 54 6.07 -6.51 -6.47
N THR A 55 6.22 -5.62 -5.49
CA THR A 55 5.15 -5.28 -4.54
C THR A 55 3.90 -4.81 -5.26
N TYR A 56 4.01 -3.82 -6.14
CA TYR A 56 2.84 -3.30 -6.87
C TYR A 56 2.23 -4.31 -7.85
N ILE A 57 3.05 -5.15 -8.47
CA ILE A 57 2.56 -6.24 -9.33
C ILE A 57 1.70 -7.21 -8.53
N ILE A 58 2.17 -7.66 -7.37
CA ILE A 58 1.44 -8.60 -6.51
C ILE A 58 0.17 -7.95 -5.96
N MET A 59 0.26 -6.71 -5.49
CA MET A 59 -0.90 -5.97 -4.97
C MET A 59 -1.97 -5.77 -6.06
N ALA A 60 -1.58 -5.35 -7.26
CA ALA A 60 -2.51 -5.16 -8.37
C ALA A 60 -3.17 -6.47 -8.81
N LEU A 61 -2.39 -7.56 -8.88
CA LEU A 61 -2.90 -8.88 -9.22
C LEU A 61 -3.96 -9.35 -8.22
N GLY A 62 -3.65 -9.29 -6.94
CA GLY A 62 -4.58 -9.68 -5.88
C GLY A 62 -5.84 -8.80 -5.86
N LEU A 63 -5.69 -7.49 -6.05
CA LEU A 63 -6.81 -6.55 -6.11
C LEU A 63 -7.77 -6.86 -7.26
N ILE A 64 -7.26 -7.20 -8.43
CA ILE A 64 -8.11 -7.53 -9.58
C ILE A 64 -8.83 -8.87 -9.39
N ILE A 65 -8.13 -9.88 -8.89
CA ILE A 65 -8.67 -11.24 -8.75
C ILE A 65 -9.69 -11.33 -7.61
N PHE A 66 -9.51 -10.58 -6.53
CA PHE A 66 -10.37 -10.71 -5.36
C PHE A 66 -11.39 -9.56 -5.25
N PRO A 67 -11.06 -8.33 -4.82
CA PRO A 67 -12.09 -7.31 -4.60
C PRO A 67 -12.78 -6.86 -5.89
N VAL A 68 -12.05 -6.58 -6.96
CA VAL A 68 -12.62 -6.06 -8.21
C VAL A 68 -13.50 -7.11 -8.90
N ALA A 69 -13.05 -8.35 -8.97
CA ALA A 69 -13.79 -9.43 -9.65
C ALA A 69 -15.08 -9.79 -8.92
N ARG A 70 -15.17 -9.61 -7.61
CA ARG A 70 -16.31 -10.00 -6.78
C ARG A 70 -17.31 -8.89 -6.57
N ALA A 71 -16.92 -7.63 -6.68
CA ALA A 71 -17.80 -6.50 -6.44
C ALA A 71 -18.87 -6.36 -7.51
N GLN A 72 -20.13 -6.23 -7.09
CA GLN A 72 -21.30 -6.02 -7.96
C GLN A 72 -21.80 -4.56 -7.91
N SER A 73 -21.31 -3.77 -6.93
CA SER A 73 -21.63 -2.36 -6.77
C SER A 73 -20.42 -1.58 -6.28
N LEU A 74 -20.45 -0.25 -6.42
CA LEU A 74 -19.37 0.62 -5.93
C LEU A 74 -19.19 0.47 -4.41
N LEU A 75 -20.26 0.31 -3.66
CA LEU A 75 -20.19 0.08 -2.22
C LEU A 75 -19.46 -1.26 -1.91
N GLN A 76 -19.77 -2.32 -2.63
CA GLN A 76 -19.07 -3.59 -2.48
C GLN A 76 -17.60 -3.47 -2.89
N ALA A 77 -17.28 -2.72 -3.96
CA ALA A 77 -15.91 -2.46 -4.35
C ALA A 77 -15.13 -1.74 -3.23
N ALA A 78 -15.75 -0.74 -2.60
CA ALA A 78 -15.15 -0.03 -1.47
C ALA A 78 -14.93 -0.95 -0.27
N LEU A 79 -15.94 -1.74 0.12
CA LEU A 79 -15.84 -2.65 1.28
C LEU A 79 -14.81 -3.77 1.05
N TYR A 80 -14.81 -4.38 -0.14
CA TYR A 80 -13.84 -5.42 -0.47
C TYR A 80 -12.43 -4.87 -0.64
N GLY A 81 -12.29 -3.65 -1.17
CA GLY A 81 -11.02 -2.94 -1.23
C GLY A 81 -10.47 -2.63 0.16
N ALA A 82 -11.34 -2.17 1.08
CA ALA A 82 -10.96 -1.93 2.47
C ALA A 82 -10.50 -3.22 3.17
N LEU A 83 -11.26 -4.30 3.01
CA LEU A 83 -10.89 -5.61 3.57
C LEU A 83 -9.58 -6.13 2.98
N TYR A 84 -9.38 -5.97 1.67
CA TYR A 84 -8.14 -6.35 1.01
C TYR A 84 -6.94 -5.58 1.58
N GLY A 85 -7.06 -4.26 1.73
CA GLY A 85 -6.04 -3.42 2.35
C GLY A 85 -5.75 -3.81 3.79
N LEU A 86 -6.80 -4.07 4.58
CA LEU A 86 -6.66 -4.56 5.95
C LEU A 86 -5.85 -5.86 6.02
N VAL A 87 -6.12 -6.80 5.14
CA VAL A 87 -5.44 -8.11 5.14
C VAL A 87 -3.98 -7.97 4.75
N ILE A 88 -3.68 -7.32 3.61
CA ILE A 88 -2.31 -7.30 3.10
C ILE A 88 -1.39 -6.42 3.96
N TYR A 89 -1.84 -5.25 4.38
CA TYR A 89 -1.06 -4.36 5.25
C TYR A 89 -1.04 -4.86 6.70
N GLY A 90 -2.14 -5.42 7.19
CA GLY A 90 -2.19 -5.99 8.53
C GLY A 90 -1.24 -7.16 8.70
N VAL A 91 -1.19 -8.10 7.77
CA VAL A 91 -0.23 -9.21 7.82
C VAL A 91 1.22 -8.69 7.79
N TYR A 92 1.52 -7.74 6.90
CA TYR A 92 2.84 -7.13 6.81
C TYR A 92 3.26 -6.44 8.11
N ASP A 93 2.43 -5.54 8.61
CA ASP A 93 2.76 -4.71 9.77
C ASP A 93 2.88 -5.51 11.06
N PHE A 94 1.92 -6.41 11.33
CA PHE A 94 1.94 -7.18 12.56
C PHE A 94 2.99 -8.30 12.52
N THR A 95 3.32 -8.85 11.37
CA THR A 95 4.47 -9.76 11.23
C THR A 95 5.77 -9.01 11.53
N ASN A 96 5.95 -7.83 10.98
CA ASN A 96 7.13 -6.99 11.27
C ASN A 96 7.22 -6.64 12.76
N MET A 97 6.10 -6.29 13.38
CA MET A 97 6.07 -5.99 14.82
C MET A 97 6.41 -7.21 15.67
N THR A 98 6.09 -8.41 15.21
CA THR A 98 6.44 -9.66 15.90
C THR A 98 7.93 -9.94 15.86
N THR A 99 8.63 -9.59 14.78
CA THR A 99 9.99 -10.08 14.49
C THR A 99 11.07 -9.00 14.50
N LEU A 100 10.72 -7.72 14.35
CA LEU A 100 11.67 -6.63 14.22
C LEU A 100 11.69 -5.74 15.46
N ARG A 101 12.89 -5.50 16.00
CA ARG A 101 13.08 -4.50 17.06
C ARG A 101 12.86 -3.10 16.51
N GLY A 102 12.17 -2.26 17.28
CA GLY A 102 11.91 -0.87 16.89
C GLY A 102 10.70 -0.68 15.99
N TRP A 103 10.02 -1.75 15.56
CA TRP A 103 8.73 -1.65 14.91
C TRP A 103 7.65 -1.31 15.95
N THR A 104 6.90 -0.23 15.76
CA THR A 104 6.02 0.32 16.79
C THR A 104 4.54 0.15 16.43
N TRP A 105 3.68 0.15 17.45
CA TRP A 105 2.23 0.21 17.26
C TRP A 105 1.79 1.41 16.41
N GLN A 106 2.41 2.56 16.67
CA GLN A 106 2.11 3.78 15.92
C GLN A 106 2.41 3.62 14.43
N LEU A 107 3.53 3.01 14.08
CA LEU A 107 3.89 2.72 12.68
C LEU A 107 2.86 1.77 12.04
N SER A 108 2.59 0.64 12.69
CA SER A 108 1.64 -0.35 12.20
C SER A 108 0.24 0.22 11.99
N MET A 109 -0.28 0.97 12.96
CA MET A 109 -1.63 1.53 12.85
C MET A 109 -1.72 2.59 11.76
N THR A 110 -0.70 3.42 11.60
CA THR A 110 -0.65 4.44 10.53
C THR A 110 -0.56 3.79 9.15
N ASP A 111 0.29 2.79 8.99
CA ASP A 111 0.48 2.08 7.74
C ASP A 111 -0.77 1.26 7.36
N LEU A 112 -1.36 0.57 8.32
CA LEU A 112 -2.61 -0.17 8.15
C LEU A 112 -3.76 0.74 7.70
N PHE A 113 -3.92 1.90 8.35
CA PHE A 113 -4.92 2.90 7.97
C PHE A 113 -4.72 3.36 6.53
N TRP A 114 -3.49 3.66 6.15
CA TRP A 114 -3.16 4.01 4.78
C TRP A 114 -3.47 2.88 3.79
N GLY A 115 -3.08 1.67 4.11
CA GLY A 115 -3.32 0.49 3.26
C GLY A 115 -4.79 0.25 2.99
N ILE A 116 -5.65 0.44 3.99
CA ILE A 116 -7.11 0.38 3.84
C ILE A 116 -7.59 1.44 2.86
N ILE A 117 -7.17 2.69 3.03
CA ILE A 117 -7.57 3.81 2.16
C ILE A 117 -7.08 3.61 0.74
N ALA A 118 -5.80 3.34 0.54
CA ALA A 118 -5.19 3.18 -0.78
C ALA A 118 -5.84 2.02 -1.56
N SER A 119 -6.09 0.89 -0.90
CA SER A 119 -6.73 -0.26 -1.53
C SER A 119 -8.21 -0.01 -1.83
N THR A 120 -8.92 0.72 -0.97
CA THR A 120 -10.31 1.13 -1.24
C THR A 120 -10.39 2.02 -2.47
N ILE A 121 -9.59 3.07 -2.53
CA ILE A 121 -9.56 4.01 -3.64
C ILE A 121 -9.21 3.28 -4.94
N THR A 122 -8.13 2.51 -4.93
CA THR A 122 -7.69 1.76 -6.12
C THR A 122 -8.75 0.77 -6.58
N THR A 123 -9.38 0.03 -5.67
CA THR A 123 -10.46 -0.91 -6.03
C THR A 123 -11.64 -0.19 -6.68
N CYS A 124 -12.07 0.94 -6.12
CA CYS A 124 -13.16 1.73 -6.69
C CYS A 124 -12.84 2.26 -8.09
N ILE A 125 -11.63 2.78 -8.29
CA ILE A 125 -11.16 3.25 -9.60
C ILE A 125 -11.21 2.11 -10.62
N ILE A 126 -10.58 0.98 -10.32
CA ILE A 126 -10.49 -0.15 -11.24
C ILE A 126 -11.85 -0.80 -11.52
N TRP A 127 -12.70 -0.89 -10.50
CA TRP A 127 -14.07 -1.37 -10.66
C TRP A 127 -14.89 -0.46 -11.57
N SER A 128 -14.73 0.86 -11.48
CA SER A 128 -15.44 1.84 -12.32
C SER A 128 -14.98 1.87 -13.77
N MET A 129 -13.84 1.28 -14.10
CA MET A 129 -13.31 1.14 -15.47
C MET A 129 -14.01 0.03 -16.28
N ARG A 130 -15.27 -0.24 -16.06
CA ARG A 130 -16.04 -1.30 -16.76
C ARG A 130 -16.35 -0.93 -18.19
#